data_76e9209fdf84a0662b970b59d93cde15
#
_entry.id   76e9209fdf84a0662b970b59d93cde15
#
_cell.length_a   1.000
_cell.length_b   1.000
_cell.length_c   1.000
_cell.angle_alpha   90.00
_cell.angle_beta   90.00
_cell.angle_gamma   90.00
#
_symmetry.space_group_name_H-M   'P 1'
#
loop_
_entity.id
_entity.type
_entity.pdbx_description
1 polymer ?
#
loop_
_entity_poly.entity_id
_entity_poly.type
_entity_poly.pdbx_seq_one_letter_code
_entity_poly.pdbx_strand_id
1 'polypeptide(L)'
;MQKGIGYVKLLTIANQLTDETEIEFEELEQIELTEELMDACYRAFQDDQLDRMVQQIEQQCDVISFFDEAYPEKLRQIYRPPMVLFTRGDISLLQKEIITIVGSRYPTKYSQDVINRLVPNIVQSGQVVASGLAKGVDALAHKAALFNQGKTIAVIGNGLNFSYPMQNFALQEEIVQKGLLISEYLPGTPPRPYRFPERNRILAGLSQSVIVTEAKEKSGSLITANLALQENRDIYAVPGPITNALSAGPNQLMAKKKD
;
A
#
# COMPACT_ATOMS: atom_id res chain seq x y z
N MET A 1 13.82 -2.85 13.33
CA MET A 1 13.15 -3.63 14.39
C MET A 1 14.20 -4.20 15.32
N GLN A 2 14.05 -3.95 16.59
CA GLN A 2 14.88 -4.56 17.64
C GLN A 2 14.81 -6.10 17.54
N LYS A 3 15.95 -6.75 17.79
CA LYS A 3 16.03 -8.23 17.80
C LYS A 3 15.13 -8.77 18.90
N GLY A 4 14.14 -9.58 18.55
CA GLY A 4 13.17 -10.15 19.50
C GLY A 4 11.74 -9.58 19.37
N ILE A 5 11.55 -8.41 18.74
CA ILE A 5 10.22 -7.84 18.51
C ILE A 5 9.86 -8.06 17.04
N GLY A 6 9.11 -9.12 16.74
CA GLY A 6 8.55 -9.39 15.43
C GLY A 6 7.15 -8.79 15.25
N TYR A 7 6.62 -8.83 14.03
CA TYR A 7 5.32 -8.28 13.67
C TYR A 7 4.17 -8.71 14.61
N VAL A 8 4.06 -10.01 14.93
CA VAL A 8 3.00 -10.53 15.80
C VAL A 8 3.09 -9.93 17.20
N LYS A 9 4.30 -9.80 17.76
CA LYS A 9 4.52 -9.19 19.06
C LYS A 9 4.17 -7.70 19.06
N LEU A 10 4.52 -6.97 17.99
CA LEU A 10 4.10 -5.56 17.83
C LEU A 10 2.58 -5.43 17.76
N LEU A 11 1.91 -6.31 17.01
CA LEU A 11 0.45 -6.30 16.93
C LEU A 11 -0.21 -6.64 18.28
N THR A 12 0.39 -7.53 19.07
CA THR A 12 -0.09 -7.82 20.43
C THR A 12 0.00 -6.59 21.33
N ILE A 13 1.11 -5.86 21.27
CA ILE A 13 1.27 -4.60 22.00
C ILE A 13 0.22 -3.60 21.52
N ALA A 14 0.14 -3.40 20.21
CA ALA A 14 -0.77 -2.45 19.58
C ALA A 14 -2.26 -2.67 19.94
N ASN A 15 -2.69 -3.93 20.05
CA ASN A 15 -4.08 -4.25 20.38
C ASN A 15 -4.41 -4.06 21.87
N GLN A 16 -3.43 -3.88 22.74
CA GLN A 16 -3.61 -3.68 24.19
C GLN A 16 -3.42 -2.21 24.59
N LEU A 17 -2.76 -1.42 23.75
CA LEU A 17 -2.62 0.01 23.97
C LEU A 17 -3.88 0.72 23.46
N THR A 18 -4.45 1.56 24.30
CA THR A 18 -5.53 2.47 23.92
C THR A 18 -4.95 3.72 23.23
N ASP A 19 -5.72 4.34 22.40
CA ASP A 19 -5.56 5.49 21.49
C ASP A 19 -4.55 6.62 21.84
N GLU A 20 -3.43 6.36 22.48
CA GLU A 20 -2.44 7.38 22.81
C GLU A 20 -1.30 7.42 21.77
N THR A 21 -1.00 8.62 21.31
CA THR A 21 0.01 8.88 20.26
C THR A 21 1.45 8.80 20.78
N GLU A 22 1.65 8.96 22.09
CA GLU A 22 2.94 8.83 22.76
C GLU A 22 2.80 7.75 23.84
N ILE A 23 3.57 6.67 23.70
CA ILE A 23 3.58 5.54 24.64
C ILE A 23 4.78 5.71 25.55
N GLU A 24 4.53 5.99 26.82
CA GLU A 24 5.56 5.96 27.85
C GLU A 24 5.85 4.50 28.27
N PHE A 25 7.06 4.26 28.79
CA PHE A 25 7.46 2.90 29.18
C PHE A 25 6.56 2.33 30.31
N GLU A 26 6.11 3.20 31.21
CA GLU A 26 5.20 2.86 32.32
C GLU A 26 3.84 2.32 31.85
N GLU A 27 3.39 2.70 30.67
CA GLU A 27 2.15 2.17 30.05
C GLU A 27 2.35 0.74 29.54
N LEU A 28 3.55 0.42 29.04
CA LEU A 28 3.90 -0.96 28.66
C LEU A 28 3.93 -1.90 29.87
N GLU A 29 4.24 -1.41 31.07
CA GLU A 29 4.20 -2.21 32.31
C GLU A 29 2.78 -2.58 32.72
N GLN A 30 1.76 -1.87 32.22
CA GLN A 30 0.35 -2.13 32.55
C GLN A 30 -0.29 -3.19 31.65
N ILE A 31 0.38 -3.59 30.57
CA ILE A 31 -0.13 -4.60 29.64
C ILE A 31 0.53 -5.96 29.87
N GLU A 32 -0.22 -7.04 29.62
CA GLU A 32 0.29 -8.41 29.78
C GLU A 32 1.27 -8.76 28.66
N LEU A 33 2.56 -8.50 28.88
CA LEU A 33 3.65 -8.92 28.02
C LEU A 33 4.45 -10.06 28.65
N THR A 34 5.05 -10.91 27.82
CA THR A 34 6.03 -11.87 28.29
C THR A 34 7.28 -11.14 28.78
N GLU A 35 7.98 -11.67 29.80
CA GLU A 35 9.22 -11.12 30.33
C GLU A 35 10.25 -10.81 29.23
N GLU A 36 10.41 -11.76 28.26
CA GLU A 36 11.31 -11.58 27.11
C GLU A 36 10.92 -10.38 26.22
N LEU A 37 9.62 -10.13 26.06
CA LEU A 37 9.13 -9.02 25.23
C LEU A 37 9.26 -7.69 25.98
N MET A 38 8.99 -7.66 27.28
CA MET A 38 9.20 -6.50 28.13
C MET A 38 10.67 -6.06 28.14
N ASP A 39 11.60 -7.01 28.31
CA ASP A 39 13.04 -6.76 28.21
C ASP A 39 13.46 -6.19 26.84
N ALA A 40 12.83 -6.66 25.76
CA ALA A 40 13.12 -6.16 24.42
C ALA A 40 12.59 -4.73 24.22
N CYS A 41 11.43 -4.40 24.77
CA CYS A 41 10.89 -3.04 24.80
C CYS A 41 11.79 -2.11 25.62
N TYR A 42 12.16 -2.53 26.84
CA TYR A 42 13.06 -1.75 27.69
C TYR A 42 14.36 -1.38 26.99
N ARG A 43 15.01 -2.36 26.32
CA ARG A 43 16.21 -2.09 25.53
C ARG A 43 15.97 -1.13 24.36
N ALA A 44 14.76 -1.16 23.78
CA ALA A 44 14.42 -0.23 22.71
C ALA A 44 14.29 1.21 23.21
N PHE A 45 13.65 1.41 24.37
CA PHE A 45 13.50 2.72 25.01
C PHE A 45 14.85 3.31 25.50
N GLN A 46 15.83 2.48 25.77
CA GLN A 46 17.17 2.92 26.24
C GLN A 46 18.17 3.10 25.08
N ASP A 47 17.76 2.92 23.83
CA ASP A 47 18.68 2.92 22.70
C ASP A 47 18.72 4.29 21.99
N ASP A 48 19.62 5.18 22.43
CA ASP A 48 19.87 6.49 21.81
C ASP A 48 20.14 6.44 20.28
N GLN A 49 20.56 5.27 19.75
CA GLN A 49 20.77 5.11 18.31
C GLN A 49 19.44 5.01 17.56
N LEU A 50 18.41 4.45 18.19
CA LEU A 50 17.06 4.40 17.61
C LEU A 50 16.50 5.81 17.46
N ASP A 51 16.62 6.66 18.47
CA ASP A 51 16.16 8.05 18.42
C ASP A 51 16.83 8.83 17.29
N ARG A 52 18.14 8.70 17.18
CA ARG A 52 18.89 9.33 16.07
C ARG A 52 18.44 8.80 14.71
N MET A 53 18.16 7.50 14.61
CA MET A 53 17.70 6.89 13.37
C MET A 53 16.29 7.38 13.02
N VAL A 54 15.38 7.50 13.98
CA VAL A 54 14.03 8.04 13.80
C VAL A 54 14.13 9.49 13.30
N GLN A 55 14.88 10.36 13.98
CA GLN A 55 15.10 11.74 13.55
C GLN A 55 15.66 11.85 12.12
N GLN A 56 16.61 10.97 11.74
CA GLN A 56 17.15 10.95 10.38
C GLN A 56 16.10 10.53 9.34
N ILE A 57 15.17 9.64 9.70
CA ILE A 57 14.09 9.21 8.81
C ILE A 57 13.09 10.35 8.64
N GLU A 58 12.68 11.01 9.71
CA GLU A 58 11.73 12.13 9.72
C GLU A 58 12.22 13.34 8.90
N GLN A 59 13.54 13.52 8.78
CA GLN A 59 14.12 14.51 7.86
C GLN A 59 13.96 14.15 6.37
N GLN A 60 13.65 12.90 6.03
CA GLN A 60 13.59 12.40 4.66
C GLN A 60 12.16 12.13 4.18
N CYS A 61 11.24 11.84 5.11
CA CYS A 61 9.86 11.45 4.81
C CYS A 61 8.99 11.62 6.05
N ASP A 62 7.68 11.73 5.83
CA ASP A 62 6.73 11.64 6.93
C ASP A 62 6.61 10.17 7.38
N VAL A 63 6.45 9.98 8.69
CA VAL A 63 6.26 8.66 9.33
C VAL A 63 4.87 8.64 9.94
N ILE A 64 4.08 7.64 9.58
CA ILE A 64 2.73 7.45 10.11
C ILE A 64 2.69 6.11 10.81
N SER A 65 2.49 6.11 12.12
CA SER A 65 2.36 4.89 12.93
C SER A 65 0.93 4.34 12.87
N PHE A 66 0.77 3.08 13.24
CA PHE A 66 -0.55 2.44 13.36
C PHE A 66 -1.48 3.18 14.32
N PHE A 67 -0.94 3.90 15.30
CA PHE A 67 -1.69 4.63 16.33
C PHE A 67 -2.08 6.04 15.91
N ASP A 68 -1.44 6.61 14.88
CA ASP A 68 -1.71 7.98 14.47
C ASP A 68 -3.13 8.13 13.92
N GLU A 69 -3.75 9.27 14.16
CA GLU A 69 -5.05 9.64 13.60
C GLU A 69 -5.01 9.66 12.06
N ALA A 70 -3.86 10.04 11.49
CA ALA A 70 -3.64 10.04 10.05
C ALA A 70 -3.59 8.64 9.42
N TYR A 71 -3.46 7.56 10.23
CA TYR A 71 -3.42 6.20 9.73
C TYR A 71 -4.80 5.78 9.17
N PRO A 72 -4.89 5.24 7.93
CA PRO A 72 -6.17 4.93 7.30
C PRO A 72 -6.93 3.83 8.04
N GLU A 73 -8.16 4.12 8.46
CA GLU A 73 -9.00 3.15 9.20
C GLU A 73 -9.22 1.84 8.42
N LYS A 74 -9.46 1.93 7.12
CA LYS A 74 -9.60 0.74 6.27
C LYS A 74 -8.34 -0.14 6.26
N LEU A 75 -7.16 0.47 6.33
CA LEU A 75 -5.89 -0.24 6.38
C LEU A 75 -5.64 -0.84 7.77
N ARG A 76 -6.12 -0.20 8.83
CA ARG A 76 -6.04 -0.70 10.22
C ARG A 76 -6.77 -2.03 10.39
N GLN A 77 -7.88 -2.20 9.66
CA GLN A 77 -8.77 -3.36 9.76
C GLN A 77 -8.31 -4.61 8.99
N ILE A 78 -7.26 -4.54 8.15
CA ILE A 78 -6.82 -5.72 7.40
C ILE A 78 -6.12 -6.75 8.29
N TYR A 79 -6.07 -8.00 7.83
CA TYR A 79 -5.45 -9.11 8.58
C TYR A 79 -4.02 -8.83 9.05
N ARG A 80 -3.21 -8.09 8.30
CA ARG A 80 -1.83 -7.74 8.65
C ARG A 80 -1.55 -6.27 8.31
N PRO A 81 -2.07 -5.31 9.11
CA PRO A 81 -1.81 -3.90 8.85
C PRO A 81 -0.33 -3.58 9.02
N PRO A 82 0.28 -2.73 8.17
CA PRO A 82 1.63 -2.24 8.41
C PRO A 82 1.65 -1.41 9.69
N MET A 83 2.60 -1.67 10.59
CA MET A 83 2.70 -0.93 11.86
C MET A 83 3.21 0.50 11.66
N VAL A 84 3.92 0.74 10.55
CA VAL A 84 4.46 2.05 10.19
C VAL A 84 4.36 2.22 8.68
N LEU A 85 3.99 3.41 8.24
CA LEU A 85 4.03 3.85 6.87
C LEU A 85 5.05 4.99 6.74
N PHE A 86 5.97 4.86 5.80
CA PHE A 86 6.85 5.94 5.36
C PHE A 86 6.23 6.59 4.14
N THR A 87 6.10 7.92 4.13
CA THR A 87 5.37 8.62 3.07
C THR A 87 6.11 9.85 2.55
N ARG A 88 5.89 10.19 1.28
CA ARG A 88 6.32 11.46 0.67
C ARG A 88 5.19 12.01 -0.18
N GLY A 89 4.78 13.25 0.08
CA GLY A 89 3.71 13.93 -0.65
C GLY A 89 2.52 14.28 0.25
N ASP A 90 1.33 14.26 -0.30
CA ASP A 90 0.10 14.73 0.37
C ASP A 90 -0.56 13.61 1.18
N ILE A 91 -0.28 13.54 2.48
CA ILE A 91 -0.83 12.53 3.40
C ILE A 91 -2.35 12.63 3.57
N SER A 92 -2.96 13.79 3.31
CA SER A 92 -4.41 13.96 3.41
C SER A 92 -5.19 13.05 2.43
N LEU A 93 -4.52 12.55 1.40
CA LEU A 93 -5.09 11.61 0.43
C LEU A 93 -5.44 10.25 1.04
N LEU A 94 -4.85 9.90 2.18
CA LEU A 94 -5.16 8.67 2.92
C LEU A 94 -6.58 8.66 3.50
N GLN A 95 -7.17 9.83 3.68
CA GLN A 95 -8.55 10.01 4.20
C GLN A 95 -9.61 10.10 3.09
N LYS A 96 -9.20 9.98 1.82
CA LYS A 96 -10.11 10.02 0.67
C LYS A 96 -10.59 8.62 0.28
N GLU A 97 -11.64 8.58 -0.54
CA GLU A 97 -12.03 7.34 -1.20
C GLU A 97 -10.99 6.92 -2.24
N ILE A 98 -10.45 5.72 -2.09
CA ILE A 98 -9.35 5.22 -2.92
C ILE A 98 -9.84 4.07 -3.79
N ILE A 99 -9.59 4.18 -5.10
CA ILE A 99 -9.81 3.12 -6.09
C ILE A 99 -8.47 2.60 -6.57
N THR A 100 -8.18 1.33 -6.31
CA THR A 100 -6.95 0.71 -6.81
C THR A 100 -7.15 0.14 -8.21
N ILE A 101 -6.24 0.44 -9.12
CA ILE A 101 -6.20 -0.13 -10.48
C ILE A 101 -4.96 -0.99 -10.61
N VAL A 102 -5.14 -2.26 -10.98
CA VAL A 102 -4.06 -3.22 -11.19
C VAL A 102 -4.22 -4.00 -12.49
N GLY A 103 -3.11 -4.52 -13.00
CA GLY A 103 -3.16 -5.31 -14.22
C GLY A 103 -1.80 -5.79 -14.70
N SER A 104 -1.73 -6.14 -15.98
CA SER A 104 -0.53 -6.66 -16.62
C SER A 104 0.61 -5.65 -16.63
N ARG A 105 1.84 -6.15 -16.42
CA ARG A 105 3.07 -5.36 -16.66
C ARG A 105 3.35 -5.12 -18.14
N TYR A 106 2.68 -5.86 -19.01
CA TYR A 106 2.74 -5.76 -20.47
C TYR A 106 1.31 -5.75 -21.03
N PRO A 107 0.55 -4.66 -20.78
CA PRO A 107 -0.83 -4.56 -21.24
C PRO A 107 -0.89 -4.38 -22.75
N THR A 108 -2.04 -4.73 -23.32
CA THR A 108 -2.36 -4.35 -24.69
C THR A 108 -2.88 -2.90 -24.74
N LYS A 109 -3.13 -2.40 -25.94
CA LYS A 109 -3.80 -1.12 -26.13
C LYS A 109 -5.17 -1.07 -25.44
N TYR A 110 -5.84 -2.21 -25.33
CA TYR A 110 -7.13 -2.34 -24.66
C TYR A 110 -7.11 -1.82 -23.21
N SER A 111 -6.13 -2.23 -22.40
CA SER A 111 -6.01 -1.67 -21.03
C SER A 111 -5.81 -0.17 -21.01
N GLN A 112 -5.02 0.39 -21.95
CA GLN A 112 -4.83 1.83 -22.05
C GLN A 112 -6.14 2.54 -22.38
N ASP A 113 -6.92 2.02 -23.35
CA ASP A 113 -8.20 2.59 -23.74
C ASP A 113 -9.21 2.52 -22.58
N VAL A 114 -9.24 1.41 -21.84
CA VAL A 114 -10.08 1.23 -20.63
C VAL A 114 -9.68 2.23 -19.54
N ILE A 115 -8.40 2.36 -19.23
CA ILE A 115 -7.90 3.30 -18.22
C ILE A 115 -8.25 4.74 -18.60
N ASN A 116 -8.02 5.12 -19.86
CA ASN A 116 -8.35 6.46 -20.37
C ASN A 116 -9.86 6.76 -20.30
N ARG A 117 -10.71 5.75 -20.31
CA ARG A 117 -12.17 5.90 -20.18
C ARG A 117 -12.65 5.94 -18.72
N LEU A 118 -12.03 5.16 -17.84
CA LEU A 118 -12.47 5.02 -16.43
C LEU A 118 -11.89 6.12 -15.53
N VAL A 119 -10.59 6.40 -15.64
CA VAL A 119 -9.88 7.29 -14.71
C VAL A 119 -10.44 8.72 -14.68
N PRO A 120 -10.85 9.34 -15.82
CA PRO A 120 -11.47 10.67 -15.78
C PRO A 120 -12.70 10.73 -14.87
N ASN A 121 -13.56 9.70 -14.92
CA ASN A 121 -14.77 9.65 -14.09
C ASN A 121 -14.42 9.45 -12.59
N ILE A 122 -13.43 8.62 -12.27
CA ILE A 122 -12.92 8.42 -10.90
C ILE A 122 -12.40 9.75 -10.35
N VAL A 123 -11.61 10.48 -11.14
CA VAL A 123 -11.07 11.78 -10.76
C VAL A 123 -12.19 12.82 -10.57
N GLN A 124 -13.16 12.87 -11.48
CA GLN A 124 -14.30 13.81 -11.40
C GLN A 124 -15.18 13.57 -10.16
N SER A 125 -15.28 12.31 -9.69
CA SER A 125 -15.99 12.01 -8.45
C SER A 125 -15.19 12.33 -7.19
N GLY A 126 -14.00 12.91 -7.31
CA GLY A 126 -13.14 13.27 -6.17
C GLY A 126 -12.39 12.10 -5.54
N GLN A 127 -12.45 10.91 -6.17
CA GLN A 127 -11.77 9.71 -5.70
C GLN A 127 -10.29 9.70 -6.12
N VAL A 128 -9.48 9.01 -5.34
CA VAL A 128 -8.03 8.90 -5.55
C VAL A 128 -7.69 7.57 -6.22
N VAL A 129 -6.90 7.60 -7.28
CA VAL A 129 -6.41 6.40 -7.94
C VAL A 129 -5.18 5.88 -7.21
N ALA A 130 -5.19 4.62 -6.77
CA ALA A 130 -4.01 3.97 -6.20
C ALA A 130 -3.49 2.88 -7.13
N SER A 131 -2.17 2.65 -7.10
CA SER A 131 -1.54 1.51 -7.76
C SER A 131 -0.13 1.25 -7.22
N GLY A 132 0.53 0.23 -7.78
CA GLY A 132 1.82 -0.28 -7.30
C GLY A 132 3.07 0.29 -7.98
N LEU A 133 2.94 1.28 -8.84
CA LEU A 133 4.04 1.89 -9.60
C LEU A 133 4.86 0.88 -10.44
N ALA A 134 4.31 -0.31 -10.72
CA ALA A 134 4.94 -1.28 -11.61
C ALA A 134 4.88 -0.83 -13.09
N LYS A 135 5.55 -1.58 -13.97
CA LYS A 135 5.39 -1.40 -15.42
C LYS A 135 3.93 -1.66 -15.84
N GLY A 136 3.53 -1.09 -16.96
CA GLY A 136 2.25 -1.39 -17.60
C GLY A 136 1.07 -0.70 -16.92
N VAL A 137 0.06 -1.46 -16.54
CA VAL A 137 -1.21 -0.94 -16.02
C VAL A 137 -1.04 0.02 -14.86
N ASP A 138 -0.18 -0.29 -13.89
CA ASP A 138 0.07 0.56 -12.73
C ASP A 138 0.55 1.96 -13.17
N ALA A 139 1.58 2.01 -14.02
CA ALA A 139 2.10 3.28 -14.53
C ALA A 139 1.07 4.02 -15.39
N LEU A 140 0.26 3.31 -16.18
CA LEU A 140 -0.81 3.91 -16.99
C LEU A 140 -1.89 4.54 -16.09
N ALA A 141 -2.29 3.86 -15.00
CA ALA A 141 -3.27 4.37 -14.06
C ALA A 141 -2.81 5.68 -13.39
N HIS A 142 -1.56 5.71 -12.89
CA HIS A 142 -0.98 6.93 -12.31
C HIS A 142 -0.92 8.08 -13.32
N LYS A 143 -0.39 7.81 -14.54
CA LYS A 143 -0.30 8.82 -15.59
C LYS A 143 -1.67 9.36 -15.99
N ALA A 144 -2.68 8.51 -16.11
CA ALA A 144 -4.03 8.92 -16.45
C ALA A 144 -4.64 9.80 -15.35
N ALA A 145 -4.43 9.46 -14.05
CA ALA A 145 -4.88 10.29 -12.94
C ALA A 145 -4.23 11.69 -12.98
N LEU A 146 -2.91 11.76 -13.10
CA LEU A 146 -2.16 13.01 -13.15
C LEU A 146 -2.52 13.86 -14.38
N PHE A 147 -2.68 13.22 -15.55
CA PHE A 147 -3.08 13.91 -16.79
C PHE A 147 -4.45 14.58 -16.67
N ASN A 148 -5.40 13.94 -15.93
CA ASN A 148 -6.72 14.50 -15.65
C ASN A 148 -6.75 15.40 -14.40
N GLN A 149 -5.59 15.87 -13.92
CA GLN A 149 -5.46 16.75 -12.75
C GLN A 149 -6.00 16.11 -11.45
N GLY A 150 -6.14 14.79 -11.44
CA GLY A 150 -6.53 14.02 -10.27
C GLY A 150 -5.35 13.68 -9.36
N LYS A 151 -5.69 13.13 -8.21
CA LYS A 151 -4.72 12.67 -7.21
C LYS A 151 -4.44 11.18 -7.36
N THR A 152 -3.21 10.78 -7.03
CA THR A 152 -2.83 9.37 -7.09
C THR A 152 -1.92 8.97 -5.94
N ILE A 153 -2.07 7.73 -5.46
CA ILE A 153 -1.26 7.12 -4.40
C ILE A 153 -0.46 5.97 -5.00
N ALA A 154 0.85 6.03 -4.91
CA ALA A 154 1.72 4.91 -5.26
C ALA A 154 2.19 4.19 -4.01
N VAL A 155 1.85 2.91 -3.88
CA VAL A 155 2.40 2.05 -2.83
C VAL A 155 3.55 1.25 -3.43
N ILE A 156 4.74 1.28 -2.82
CA ILE A 156 5.95 0.63 -3.36
C ILE A 156 6.46 -0.48 -2.44
N GLY A 157 7.24 -1.43 -2.99
CA GLY A 157 7.79 -2.59 -2.28
C GLY A 157 9.27 -2.44 -1.91
N ASN A 158 9.74 -1.22 -1.71
CA ASN A 158 11.12 -0.85 -1.35
C ASN A 158 11.11 0.48 -0.59
N GLY A 159 12.23 0.89 -0.01
CA GLY A 159 12.35 2.20 0.63
C GLY A 159 12.12 3.36 -0.35
N LEU A 160 11.62 4.48 0.15
CA LEU A 160 11.16 5.64 -0.63
C LEU A 160 12.25 6.27 -1.52
N ASN A 161 13.53 6.08 -1.17
CA ASN A 161 14.68 6.60 -1.91
C ASN A 161 15.14 5.69 -3.07
N PHE A 162 14.46 4.56 -3.30
CA PHE A 162 14.68 3.74 -4.48
C PHE A 162 13.51 3.88 -5.46
N SER A 163 13.83 3.95 -6.75
CA SER A 163 12.84 3.84 -7.80
C SER A 163 12.93 2.47 -8.48
N TYR A 164 11.84 1.73 -8.44
CA TYR A 164 11.74 0.44 -9.11
C TYR A 164 10.35 0.23 -9.74
N PRO A 165 10.29 -0.02 -11.06
CA PRO A 165 11.41 -0.07 -12.00
C PRO A 165 11.98 1.33 -12.31
N MET A 166 13.28 1.44 -12.60
CA MET A 166 13.96 2.72 -12.84
C MET A 166 13.30 3.56 -13.96
N GLN A 167 12.68 2.91 -14.95
CA GLN A 167 11.95 3.62 -16.02
C GLN A 167 10.77 4.48 -15.50
N ASN A 168 10.28 4.22 -14.28
CA ASN A 168 9.19 4.97 -13.64
C ASN A 168 9.72 6.05 -12.67
N PHE A 169 11.02 6.33 -12.66
CA PHE A 169 11.62 7.33 -11.77
C PHE A 169 10.96 8.71 -11.91
N ALA A 170 10.84 9.23 -13.13
CA ALA A 170 10.19 10.52 -13.35
C ALA A 170 8.72 10.55 -12.91
N LEU A 171 8.00 9.42 -13.11
CA LEU A 171 6.63 9.27 -12.64
C LEU A 171 6.56 9.22 -11.11
N GLN A 172 7.51 8.54 -10.44
CA GLN A 172 7.60 8.52 -8.98
C GLN A 172 7.78 9.92 -8.42
N GLU A 173 8.70 10.72 -8.98
CA GLU A 173 8.92 12.10 -8.53
C GLU A 173 7.69 13.00 -8.79
N GLU A 174 7.00 12.82 -9.91
CA GLU A 174 5.76 13.55 -10.17
C GLU A 174 4.66 13.19 -9.16
N ILE A 175 4.55 11.91 -8.78
CA ILE A 175 3.61 11.45 -7.75
C ILE A 175 3.94 12.07 -6.39
N VAL A 176 5.21 12.16 -6.02
CA VAL A 176 5.63 12.82 -4.77
C VAL A 176 5.20 14.29 -4.75
N GLN A 177 5.24 14.99 -5.89
CA GLN A 177 4.87 16.40 -5.96
C GLN A 177 3.36 16.64 -5.99
N LYS A 178 2.58 15.75 -6.60
CA LYS A 178 1.15 15.97 -6.90
C LYS A 178 0.20 14.99 -6.23
N GLY A 179 0.72 13.94 -5.61
CA GLY A 179 0.00 12.85 -4.98
C GLY A 179 0.71 12.36 -3.73
N LEU A 180 0.78 11.04 -3.53
CA LEU A 180 1.40 10.41 -2.36
C LEU A 180 2.17 9.14 -2.74
N LEU A 181 3.39 9.03 -2.26
CA LEU A 181 4.21 7.81 -2.33
C LEU A 181 4.25 7.16 -0.95
N ILE A 182 3.98 5.86 -0.86
CA ILE A 182 3.89 5.10 0.40
C ILE A 182 4.78 3.87 0.35
N SER A 183 5.45 3.58 1.45
CA SER A 183 6.17 2.33 1.70
C SER A 183 6.03 1.88 3.15
N GLU A 184 6.00 0.58 3.37
CA GLU A 184 6.17 -0.06 4.68
C GLU A 184 7.66 -0.28 5.02
N TYR A 185 8.53 -0.10 4.05
CA TYR A 185 9.95 -0.39 4.19
C TYR A 185 10.74 0.88 4.50
N LEU A 186 11.66 0.78 5.46
CA LEU A 186 12.58 1.85 5.84
C LEU A 186 13.28 2.46 4.59
N PRO A 187 13.51 3.78 4.56
CA PRO A 187 14.43 4.39 3.61
C PRO A 187 15.75 3.61 3.54
N GLY A 188 16.33 3.45 2.36
CA GLY A 188 17.53 2.63 2.15
C GLY A 188 17.24 1.13 1.90
N THR A 189 16.00 0.67 2.01
CA THR A 189 15.65 -0.73 1.74
C THR A 189 15.56 -1.02 0.25
N PRO A 190 16.41 -1.89 -0.32
CA PRO A 190 16.41 -2.17 -1.76
C PRO A 190 15.20 -3.02 -2.18
N PRO A 191 14.77 -2.96 -3.47
CA PRO A 191 13.71 -3.81 -3.98
C PRO A 191 14.09 -5.30 -3.94
N ARG A 192 13.13 -6.16 -3.56
CA ARG A 192 13.27 -7.62 -3.56
C ARG A 192 11.98 -8.26 -4.10
N PRO A 193 12.05 -9.35 -4.87
CA PRO A 193 10.87 -9.95 -5.53
C PRO A 193 9.72 -10.27 -4.58
N TYR A 194 9.98 -10.81 -3.41
CA TYR A 194 8.96 -11.20 -2.42
C TYR A 194 8.22 -10.01 -1.81
N ARG A 195 8.81 -8.83 -1.77
CA ARG A 195 8.20 -7.62 -1.19
C ARG A 195 7.03 -7.07 -2.03
N PHE A 196 7.02 -7.34 -3.32
CA PHE A 196 5.93 -6.85 -4.17
C PHE A 196 4.59 -7.54 -3.89
N PRO A 197 4.51 -8.88 -3.76
CA PRO A 197 3.30 -9.54 -3.26
C PRO A 197 2.90 -9.10 -1.84
N GLU A 198 3.86 -8.95 -0.93
CA GLU A 198 3.59 -8.49 0.44
C GLU A 198 2.97 -7.09 0.47
N ARG A 199 3.52 -6.15 -0.31
CA ARG A 199 3.01 -4.80 -0.46
C ARG A 199 1.56 -4.76 -0.96
N ASN A 200 1.12 -5.70 -1.80
CA ASN A 200 -0.20 -5.69 -2.41
C ASN A 200 -1.33 -5.71 -1.37
N ARG A 201 -1.10 -6.22 -0.15
CA ARG A 201 -2.08 -6.14 0.94
C ARG A 201 -2.38 -4.69 1.34
N ILE A 202 -1.39 -3.81 1.23
CA ILE A 202 -1.56 -2.38 1.54
C ILE A 202 -2.46 -1.73 0.47
N LEU A 203 -2.24 -2.04 -0.81
CA LEU A 203 -3.13 -1.60 -1.89
C LEU A 203 -4.56 -2.06 -1.68
N ALA A 204 -4.74 -3.35 -1.37
CA ALA A 204 -6.06 -3.92 -1.08
C ALA A 204 -6.70 -3.25 0.15
N GLY A 205 -5.91 -3.07 1.22
CA GLY A 205 -6.38 -2.49 2.48
C GLY A 205 -6.79 -1.03 2.40
N LEU A 206 -6.04 -0.22 1.67
CA LEU A 206 -6.36 1.19 1.45
C LEU A 206 -7.62 1.40 0.61
N SER A 207 -7.96 0.44 -0.26
CA SER A 207 -8.96 0.65 -1.29
C SER A 207 -10.38 0.43 -0.81
N GLN A 208 -11.32 1.19 -1.34
CA GLN A 208 -12.73 0.88 -1.33
C GLN A 208 -13.02 -0.23 -2.34
N SER A 209 -12.41 -0.15 -3.52
CA SER A 209 -12.55 -1.15 -4.57
C SER A 209 -11.27 -1.32 -5.38
N VAL A 210 -11.14 -2.48 -6.03
CA VAL A 210 -10.01 -2.81 -6.90
C VAL A 210 -10.51 -3.10 -8.31
N ILE A 211 -9.97 -2.39 -9.31
CA ILE A 211 -10.24 -2.61 -10.73
C ILE A 211 -9.12 -3.44 -11.33
N VAL A 212 -9.44 -4.58 -11.89
CA VAL A 212 -8.50 -5.45 -12.63
C VAL A 212 -8.76 -5.31 -14.11
N THR A 213 -7.79 -4.78 -14.88
CA THR A 213 -7.96 -4.56 -16.32
C THR A 213 -7.57 -5.80 -17.13
N GLU A 214 -6.29 -6.03 -17.33
CA GLU A 214 -5.75 -7.23 -18.01
C GLU A 214 -4.83 -7.99 -17.07
N ALA A 215 -5.02 -9.31 -16.97
CA ALA A 215 -4.23 -10.18 -16.10
C ALA A 215 -4.25 -11.63 -16.61
N LYS A 216 -3.10 -12.29 -16.66
CA LYS A 216 -3.05 -13.75 -16.84
C LYS A 216 -3.64 -14.45 -15.61
N GLU A 217 -4.06 -15.72 -15.75
CA GLU A 217 -4.60 -16.54 -14.64
C GLU A 217 -3.68 -16.61 -13.40
N LYS A 218 -2.36 -16.58 -13.61
CA LYS A 218 -1.37 -16.56 -12.53
C LYS A 218 -0.58 -15.25 -12.61
N SER A 219 -1.11 -14.18 -12.01
CA SER A 219 -0.49 -12.87 -12.04
C SER A 219 -0.51 -12.18 -10.68
N GLY A 220 0.44 -11.27 -10.45
CA GLY A 220 0.48 -10.44 -9.25
C GLY A 220 -0.77 -9.58 -9.05
N SER A 221 -1.43 -9.16 -10.13
CA SER A 221 -2.68 -8.38 -10.08
C SER A 221 -3.82 -9.19 -9.48
N LEU A 222 -3.89 -10.51 -9.76
CA LEU A 222 -4.89 -11.39 -9.15
C LEU A 222 -4.59 -11.66 -7.66
N ILE A 223 -3.33 -11.58 -7.24
CA ILE A 223 -2.98 -11.60 -5.81
C ILE A 223 -3.63 -10.41 -5.12
N THR A 224 -3.50 -9.19 -5.68
CA THR A 224 -4.13 -7.99 -5.12
C THR A 224 -5.65 -8.13 -5.07
N ALA A 225 -6.28 -8.64 -6.13
CA ALA A 225 -7.73 -8.85 -6.17
C ALA A 225 -8.19 -9.86 -5.10
N ASN A 226 -7.47 -10.99 -4.94
CA ASN A 226 -7.82 -11.97 -3.92
C ASN A 226 -7.64 -11.42 -2.49
N LEU A 227 -6.58 -10.65 -2.23
CA LEU A 227 -6.39 -9.95 -0.96
C LEU A 227 -7.53 -8.97 -0.70
N ALA A 228 -7.95 -8.21 -1.71
CA ALA A 228 -9.05 -7.28 -1.58
C ALA A 228 -10.39 -8.01 -1.27
N LEU A 229 -10.65 -9.18 -1.86
CA LEU A 229 -11.81 -10.02 -1.51
C LEU A 229 -11.76 -10.50 -0.06
N GLN A 230 -10.58 -10.90 0.43
CA GLN A 230 -10.40 -11.32 1.83
C GLN A 230 -10.68 -10.17 2.81
N GLU A 231 -10.41 -8.94 2.41
CA GLU A 231 -10.64 -7.72 3.19
C GLU A 231 -12.02 -7.07 2.89
N ASN A 232 -12.96 -7.82 2.28
CA ASN A 232 -14.30 -7.35 1.95
C ASN A 232 -14.34 -6.09 1.07
N ARG A 233 -13.39 -5.96 0.13
CA ARG A 233 -13.38 -4.87 -0.84
C ARG A 233 -14.06 -5.31 -2.13
N ASP A 234 -14.73 -4.37 -2.80
CA ASP A 234 -15.34 -4.62 -4.09
C ASP A 234 -14.31 -4.85 -5.18
N ILE A 235 -14.57 -5.81 -6.07
CA ILE A 235 -13.72 -6.09 -7.22
C ILE A 235 -14.50 -5.82 -8.51
N TYR A 236 -13.91 -4.99 -9.34
CA TYR A 236 -14.38 -4.75 -10.71
C TYR A 236 -13.39 -5.36 -11.70
N ALA A 237 -13.85 -6.35 -12.46
CA ALA A 237 -13.06 -6.98 -13.48
C ALA A 237 -13.47 -6.48 -14.86
N VAL A 238 -12.51 -6.06 -15.67
CA VAL A 238 -12.77 -5.61 -17.04
C VAL A 238 -12.88 -6.82 -17.96
N PRO A 239 -14.04 -7.08 -18.59
CA PRO A 239 -14.21 -8.21 -19.49
C PRO A 239 -13.30 -8.06 -20.73
N GLY A 240 -12.88 -9.19 -21.29
CA GLY A 240 -12.13 -9.17 -22.54
C GLY A 240 -12.33 -10.45 -23.34
N PRO A 241 -11.81 -10.49 -24.61
CA PRO A 241 -11.96 -11.63 -25.47
C PRO A 241 -11.40 -12.92 -24.84
N ILE A 242 -12.14 -14.02 -24.92
CA ILE A 242 -11.72 -15.34 -24.37
C ILE A 242 -10.46 -15.89 -25.08
N THR A 243 -10.15 -15.39 -26.27
CA THR A 243 -8.95 -15.76 -27.02
C THR A 243 -7.69 -14.98 -26.59
N ASN A 244 -7.83 -13.95 -25.74
CA ASN A 244 -6.71 -13.18 -25.22
C ASN A 244 -6.30 -13.72 -23.83
N ALA A 245 -5.09 -14.23 -23.71
CA ALA A 245 -4.56 -14.75 -22.45
C ALA A 245 -4.53 -13.73 -21.31
N LEU A 246 -4.49 -12.42 -21.61
CA LEU A 246 -4.54 -11.35 -20.62
C LEU A 246 -5.99 -11.05 -20.12
N SER A 247 -6.99 -11.56 -20.80
CA SER A 247 -8.38 -11.49 -20.36
C SER A 247 -8.78 -12.64 -19.43
N ALA A 248 -7.97 -13.70 -19.37
CA ALA A 248 -8.30 -14.91 -18.61
C ALA A 248 -8.53 -14.63 -17.12
N GLY A 249 -7.65 -13.83 -16.49
CA GLY A 249 -7.78 -13.48 -15.07
C GLY A 249 -9.04 -12.67 -14.74
N PRO A 250 -9.30 -11.52 -15.40
CA PRO A 250 -10.55 -10.78 -15.21
C PRO A 250 -11.80 -11.59 -15.50
N ASN A 251 -11.84 -12.36 -16.60
CA ASN A 251 -12.99 -13.20 -16.93
C ASN A 251 -13.24 -14.27 -15.86
N GLN A 252 -12.19 -14.85 -15.28
CA GLN A 252 -12.28 -15.82 -14.17
C GLN A 252 -12.83 -15.17 -12.90
N LEU A 253 -12.44 -13.92 -12.59
CA LEU A 253 -13.00 -13.19 -11.45
C LEU A 253 -14.50 -12.97 -11.58
N MET A 254 -14.99 -12.64 -12.78
CA MET A 254 -16.42 -12.46 -13.06
C MET A 254 -17.20 -13.78 -12.99
N ALA A 255 -16.58 -14.90 -13.38
CA ALA A 255 -17.22 -16.21 -13.35
C ALA A 255 -17.31 -16.83 -11.94
N LYS A 256 -16.50 -16.36 -10.97
CA LYS A 256 -16.60 -16.81 -9.58
C LYS A 256 -17.88 -16.24 -8.98
N LYS A 257 -18.89 -17.09 -8.74
CA LYS A 257 -20.04 -16.72 -7.91
C LYS A 257 -19.52 -16.40 -6.49
N LYS A 258 -20.03 -15.33 -5.88
CA LYS A 258 -20.02 -15.23 -4.41
C LYS A 258 -20.95 -16.34 -3.91
N ASP A 259 -20.39 -17.38 -3.31
CA ASP A 259 -21.14 -18.30 -2.46
C ASP A 259 -21.42 -17.60 -1.12
#